data_ed4607741807e91162ac85ebb60bd1a8
#
_entry.id   ed4607741807e91162ac85ebb60bd1a8
#
_cell.length_a   1.000
_cell.length_b   1.000
_cell.length_c   1.000
_cell.angle_alpha   90.00
_cell.angle_beta   90.00
_cell.angle_gamma   90.00
#
_symmetry.space_group_name_H-M   'P 1'
#
loop_
_entity.id
_entity.type
_entity.pdbx_description
1 polymer ?
#
loop_
_entity_poly.entity_id
_entity_poly.type
_entity_poly.pdbx_seq_one_letter_code
_entity_poly.pdbx_strand_id
1 'polypeptide(L)'
;MLLASFYFYYKASGLFVLLLVFSTVTDFYLGHYIYRQTEERHRKIAVTVSVCLNLFVLAYFKYAYFFTDTYNALFHTHHQTFNYLAYWANGFSSQGYFTVDKIILPVGISFYTFQTISYTVDVYRNKVTPLKSILDFGFYVSFFPQLVAGPIVRAEEFVPQILKKTVVSKEEFNKAIFFILKGLIKKMIFADFIALHFLDKVFDAPSMHTGFANVLALIGYSLQIYGDFSGYTDIAIGVALLMGFQLPVNFNSPYKALNCGDFWKRWHISLSTWLKDYLYIPLGGNRNSTIGTFVFSLLFVVILVVAINNLAFTLITGL
;
A
#
# COMPACT_ATOMS: atom_id res chain seq x y z
N MET A 1 -11.66 -17.56 6.85
CA MET A 1 -10.73 -16.42 6.85
C MET A 1 -11.11 -15.34 5.83
N LEU A 2 -11.44 -15.65 4.57
CA LEU A 2 -11.86 -14.68 3.55
C LEU A 2 -13.01 -13.77 4.00
N LEU A 3 -14.10 -14.36 4.52
CA LEU A 3 -15.25 -13.59 5.02
C LEU A 3 -14.88 -12.65 6.18
N ALA A 4 -13.99 -13.08 7.07
CA ALA A 4 -13.48 -12.22 8.14
C ALA A 4 -12.68 -11.04 7.59
N SER A 5 -11.86 -11.26 6.56
CA SER A 5 -11.10 -10.20 5.88
C SER A 5 -12.03 -9.19 5.19
N PHE A 6 -13.06 -9.66 4.48
CA PHE A 6 -14.04 -8.77 3.87
C PHE A 6 -14.88 -8.01 4.89
N TYR A 7 -15.26 -8.66 6.00
CA TYR A 7 -15.96 -8.00 7.09
C TYR A 7 -15.09 -6.91 7.74
N PHE A 8 -13.83 -7.21 8.00
CA PHE A 8 -12.87 -6.22 8.50
C PHE A 8 -12.75 -5.02 7.55
N TYR A 9 -12.59 -5.28 6.25
CA TYR A 9 -12.49 -4.22 5.26
C TYR A 9 -13.78 -3.42 5.13
N TYR A 10 -14.94 -4.07 5.18
CA TYR A 10 -16.24 -3.40 5.21
C TYR A 10 -16.37 -2.46 6.42
N LYS A 11 -15.90 -2.88 7.59
CA LYS A 11 -15.90 -2.02 8.79
C LYS A 11 -14.93 -0.85 8.67
N ALA A 12 -13.80 -1.02 7.98
CA ALA A 12 -12.79 0.03 7.78
C ALA A 12 -13.15 1.01 6.65
N SER A 13 -13.79 0.55 5.58
CA SER A 13 -14.01 1.33 4.35
C SER A 13 -15.44 1.27 3.79
N GLY A 14 -16.39 0.64 4.49
CA GLY A 14 -17.78 0.56 4.04
C GLY A 14 -17.93 -0.13 2.68
N LEU A 15 -18.72 0.49 1.80
CA LEU A 15 -19.04 -0.07 0.47
C LEU A 15 -17.85 -0.11 -0.49
N PHE A 16 -16.70 0.47 -0.16
CA PHE A 16 -15.48 0.30 -0.97
C PHE A 16 -14.96 -1.14 -1.01
N VAL A 17 -15.53 -2.04 -0.19
CA VAL A 17 -15.33 -3.50 -0.36
C VAL A 17 -15.71 -3.97 -1.76
N LEU A 18 -16.67 -3.33 -2.43
CA LEU A 18 -17.05 -3.65 -3.81
C LEU A 18 -15.91 -3.35 -4.79
N LEU A 19 -15.13 -2.29 -4.55
CA LEU A 19 -13.96 -1.97 -5.35
C LEU A 19 -12.85 -3.01 -5.19
N LEU A 20 -12.62 -3.48 -3.96
CA LEU A 20 -11.69 -4.57 -3.68
C LEU A 20 -12.12 -5.86 -4.40
N VAL A 21 -13.42 -6.19 -4.35
CA VAL A 21 -13.99 -7.36 -5.07
C VAL A 21 -13.84 -7.19 -6.58
N PHE A 22 -14.14 -6.00 -7.12
CA PHE A 22 -13.98 -5.71 -8.55
C PHE A 22 -12.53 -5.93 -9.01
N SER A 23 -11.54 -5.35 -8.32
CA SER A 23 -10.13 -5.55 -8.62
C SER A 23 -9.75 -7.04 -8.53
N THR A 24 -10.18 -7.73 -7.47
CA THR A 24 -9.94 -9.16 -7.28
C THR A 24 -10.49 -10.00 -8.43
N VAL A 25 -11.75 -9.80 -8.82
CA VAL A 25 -12.39 -10.56 -9.91
C VAL A 25 -11.69 -10.29 -11.24
N THR A 26 -11.43 -9.02 -11.54
CA THR A 26 -10.76 -8.62 -12.79
C THR A 26 -9.39 -9.25 -12.93
N ASP A 27 -8.54 -9.14 -11.91
CA ASP A 27 -7.17 -9.64 -11.97
C ASP A 27 -7.09 -11.17 -11.87
N PHE A 28 -8.07 -11.83 -11.25
CA PHE A 28 -8.22 -13.28 -11.29
C PHE A 28 -8.42 -13.78 -12.72
N TYR A 29 -9.39 -13.21 -13.45
CA TYR A 29 -9.67 -13.62 -14.81
C TYR A 29 -8.57 -13.20 -15.79
N LEU A 30 -7.99 -12.00 -15.65
CA LEU A 30 -6.86 -11.58 -16.46
C LEU A 30 -5.63 -12.46 -16.22
N GLY A 31 -5.33 -12.85 -14.99
CA GLY A 31 -4.25 -13.78 -14.68
C GLY A 31 -4.44 -15.15 -15.36
N HIS A 32 -5.65 -15.69 -15.33
CA HIS A 32 -5.98 -16.93 -16.03
C HIS A 32 -5.89 -16.78 -17.56
N TYR A 33 -6.34 -15.67 -18.10
CA TYR A 33 -6.23 -15.37 -19.52
C TYR A 33 -4.76 -15.30 -19.95
N ILE A 34 -3.92 -14.54 -19.22
CA ILE A 34 -2.48 -14.42 -19.49
C ILE A 34 -1.81 -15.81 -19.49
N TYR A 35 -2.15 -16.66 -18.53
CA TYR A 35 -1.55 -17.99 -18.39
C TYR A 35 -1.92 -18.94 -19.53
N ARG A 36 -3.17 -18.86 -20.01
CA ARG A 36 -3.69 -19.73 -21.09
C ARG A 36 -3.23 -19.32 -22.48
N GLN A 37 -2.84 -18.07 -22.68
CA GLN A 37 -2.40 -17.58 -23.98
C GLN A 37 -0.98 -18.07 -24.30
N THR A 38 -0.80 -18.54 -25.53
CA THR A 38 0.51 -18.92 -26.07
C THR A 38 1.17 -17.78 -26.85
N GLU A 39 0.36 -16.87 -27.42
CA GLU A 39 0.84 -15.74 -28.18
C GLU A 39 1.28 -14.60 -27.25
N GLU A 40 2.54 -14.22 -27.36
CA GLU A 40 3.17 -13.20 -26.52
C GLU A 40 2.47 -11.83 -26.60
N ARG A 41 1.96 -11.48 -27.79
CA ARG A 41 1.23 -10.23 -28.01
C ARG A 41 -0.04 -10.15 -27.13
N HIS A 42 -0.85 -11.22 -27.12
CA HIS A 42 -2.07 -11.27 -26.31
C HIS A 42 -1.76 -11.26 -24.81
N ARG A 43 -0.73 -11.97 -24.40
CA ARG A 43 -0.25 -11.95 -23.01
C ARG A 43 0.16 -10.53 -22.57
N LYS A 44 0.94 -9.85 -23.43
CA LYS A 44 1.39 -8.46 -23.17
C LYS A 44 0.22 -7.47 -23.10
N ILE A 45 -0.75 -7.58 -24.00
CA ILE A 45 -1.95 -6.73 -23.96
C ILE A 45 -2.72 -6.95 -22.65
N ALA A 46 -2.95 -8.19 -22.26
CA ALA A 46 -3.72 -8.51 -21.06
C ALA A 46 -3.05 -8.02 -19.77
N VAL A 47 -1.72 -8.17 -19.61
CA VAL A 47 -1.01 -7.62 -18.45
C VAL A 47 -1.02 -6.09 -18.48
N THR A 48 -0.91 -5.47 -19.65
CA THR A 48 -1.01 -4.00 -19.77
C THR A 48 -2.40 -3.52 -19.36
N VAL A 49 -3.47 -4.20 -19.77
CA VAL A 49 -4.85 -3.88 -19.36
C VAL A 49 -5.01 -3.98 -17.86
N SER A 50 -4.51 -5.07 -17.22
CA SER A 50 -4.54 -5.20 -15.76
C SER A 50 -3.84 -4.04 -15.05
N VAL A 51 -2.60 -3.72 -15.48
CA VAL A 51 -1.82 -2.63 -14.88
C VAL A 51 -2.53 -1.28 -15.08
N CYS A 52 -3.03 -0.99 -16.28
CA CYS A 52 -3.73 0.27 -16.56
C CYS A 52 -5.01 0.40 -15.76
N LEU A 53 -5.81 -0.66 -15.62
CA LEU A 53 -7.05 -0.63 -14.82
C LEU A 53 -6.74 -0.36 -13.35
N ASN A 54 -5.78 -1.07 -12.78
CA ASN A 54 -5.39 -0.90 -11.39
C ASN A 54 -4.81 0.50 -11.13
N LEU A 55 -3.96 1.00 -12.02
CA LEU A 55 -3.41 2.35 -11.91
C LEU A 55 -4.48 3.43 -12.13
N PHE A 56 -5.44 3.21 -13.02
CA PHE A 56 -6.57 4.13 -13.23
C PHE A 56 -7.43 4.25 -11.97
N VAL A 57 -7.79 3.13 -11.36
CA VAL A 57 -8.54 3.11 -10.09
C VAL A 57 -7.76 3.84 -8.99
N LEU A 58 -6.47 3.54 -8.84
CA LEU A 58 -5.60 4.22 -7.89
C LEU A 58 -5.51 5.72 -8.16
N ALA A 59 -5.32 6.13 -9.42
CA ALA A 59 -5.23 7.52 -9.84
C ALA A 59 -6.54 8.28 -9.55
N TYR A 60 -7.67 7.66 -9.84
CA TYR A 60 -8.98 8.24 -9.61
C TYR A 60 -9.23 8.52 -8.11
N PHE A 61 -9.02 7.54 -7.24
CA PHE A 61 -9.34 7.72 -5.81
C PHE A 61 -8.26 8.49 -5.05
N LYS A 62 -6.99 8.37 -5.43
CA LYS A 62 -5.88 8.96 -4.66
C LYS A 62 -5.38 10.27 -5.23
N TYR A 63 -5.39 10.45 -6.55
CA TYR A 63 -4.72 11.56 -7.21
C TYR A 63 -5.66 12.49 -8.00
N ALA A 64 -6.98 12.28 -7.94
CA ALA A 64 -7.94 13.11 -8.66
C ALA A 64 -7.80 14.60 -8.29
N TYR A 65 -7.73 14.93 -7.00
CA TYR A 65 -7.52 16.31 -6.54
C TYR A 65 -6.20 16.89 -7.07
N PHE A 66 -5.11 16.15 -6.92
CA PHE A 66 -3.81 16.57 -7.43
C PHE A 66 -3.84 16.88 -8.93
N PHE A 67 -4.47 16.02 -9.73
CA PHE A 67 -4.60 16.28 -11.17
C PHE A 67 -5.50 17.49 -11.48
N THR A 68 -6.62 17.64 -10.76
CA THR A 68 -7.52 18.78 -10.94
C THR A 68 -6.82 20.08 -10.55
N ASP A 69 -6.13 20.12 -9.42
CA ASP A 69 -5.41 21.31 -8.95
C ASP A 69 -4.25 21.68 -9.88
N THR A 70 -3.49 20.67 -10.34
CA THR A 70 -2.41 20.86 -11.32
C THR A 70 -2.96 21.41 -12.63
N TYR A 71 -4.06 20.86 -13.14
CA TYR A 71 -4.72 21.34 -14.35
C TYR A 71 -5.18 22.79 -14.17
N ASN A 72 -5.86 23.11 -13.07
CA ASN A 72 -6.31 24.45 -12.77
C ASN A 72 -5.15 25.46 -12.69
N ALA A 73 -4.04 25.08 -12.07
CA ALA A 73 -2.85 25.91 -11.97
C ALA A 73 -2.19 26.18 -13.33
N LEU A 74 -2.11 25.17 -14.22
CA LEU A 74 -1.49 25.28 -15.52
C LEU A 74 -2.34 26.07 -16.53
N PHE A 75 -3.66 25.89 -16.50
CA PHE A 75 -4.59 26.49 -17.48
C PHE A 75 -5.41 27.65 -16.91
N HIS A 76 -5.14 28.11 -15.67
CA HIS A 76 -5.86 29.16 -14.97
C HIS A 76 -7.40 28.96 -14.96
N THR A 77 -7.80 27.70 -14.74
CA THR A 77 -9.21 27.29 -14.65
C THR A 77 -9.62 27.04 -13.19
N HIS A 78 -10.92 26.88 -12.94
CA HIS A 78 -11.49 26.64 -11.61
C HIS A 78 -12.40 25.42 -11.60
N HIS A 79 -11.94 24.31 -12.21
CA HIS A 79 -12.69 23.06 -12.20
C HIS A 79 -12.73 22.48 -10.78
N GLN A 80 -13.92 22.02 -10.37
CA GLN A 80 -14.09 21.29 -9.12
C GLN A 80 -13.98 19.78 -9.37
N THR A 81 -13.37 19.08 -8.44
CA THR A 81 -13.29 17.62 -8.49
C THR A 81 -14.68 17.04 -8.22
N PHE A 82 -15.20 16.25 -9.16
CA PHE A 82 -16.51 15.64 -9.09
C PHE A 82 -16.40 14.11 -9.08
N ASN A 83 -17.14 13.44 -8.21
CA ASN A 83 -17.12 12.00 -8.08
C ASN A 83 -18.11 11.35 -9.06
N TYR A 84 -17.68 11.17 -10.30
CA TYR A 84 -18.49 10.55 -11.37
C TYR A 84 -18.93 9.11 -11.06
N LEU A 85 -18.09 8.33 -10.34
CA LEU A 85 -18.45 6.97 -9.96
C LEU A 85 -19.57 6.97 -8.91
N ALA A 86 -19.51 7.87 -7.94
CA ALA A 86 -20.57 8.05 -6.96
C ALA A 86 -21.87 8.54 -7.63
N TYR A 87 -21.77 9.47 -8.55
CA TYR A 87 -22.93 9.95 -9.33
C TYR A 87 -23.60 8.81 -10.13
N TRP A 88 -22.80 8.02 -10.84
CA TRP A 88 -23.27 6.88 -11.59
C TRP A 88 -23.87 5.80 -10.68
N ALA A 89 -23.21 5.46 -9.56
CA ALA A 89 -23.70 4.49 -8.60
C ALA A 89 -25.02 4.92 -7.94
N ASN A 90 -25.19 6.21 -7.62
CA ASN A 90 -26.45 6.76 -7.12
C ASN A 90 -27.60 6.69 -8.14
N GLY A 91 -27.29 6.67 -9.45
CA GLY A 91 -28.28 6.48 -10.51
C GLY A 91 -28.98 5.12 -10.48
N PHE A 92 -28.35 4.10 -9.85
CA PHE A 92 -28.98 2.79 -9.62
C PHE A 92 -29.73 2.69 -8.28
N SER A 93 -29.63 3.73 -7.43
CA SER A 93 -30.26 3.75 -6.11
C SER A 93 -31.08 5.02 -5.95
N SER A 94 -32.34 4.87 -5.53
CA SER A 94 -33.23 6.00 -5.24
C SER A 94 -32.85 6.82 -3.99
N GLN A 95 -31.87 6.37 -3.20
CA GLN A 95 -31.51 6.98 -1.91
C GLN A 95 -30.20 7.75 -1.86
N GLY A 96 -29.38 7.74 -2.94
CA GLY A 96 -28.16 8.54 -3.02
C GLY A 96 -27.13 8.25 -1.92
N TYR A 97 -26.68 7.01 -1.81
CA TYR A 97 -25.76 6.55 -0.74
C TYR A 97 -24.34 7.14 -0.82
N PHE A 98 -23.92 7.66 -1.96
CA PHE A 98 -22.55 8.10 -2.19
C PHE A 98 -22.46 9.61 -2.34
N THR A 99 -21.48 10.22 -1.67
CA THR A 99 -21.19 11.65 -1.79
C THR A 99 -20.56 11.96 -3.14
N VAL A 100 -21.19 12.83 -3.92
CA VAL A 100 -20.73 13.22 -5.27
C VAL A 100 -19.70 14.36 -5.24
N ASP A 101 -19.73 15.20 -4.20
CA ASP A 101 -18.88 16.38 -4.07
C ASP A 101 -17.48 16.06 -3.53
N LYS A 102 -17.25 14.81 -3.10
CA LYS A 102 -15.97 14.37 -2.55
C LYS A 102 -15.60 12.99 -3.05
N ILE A 103 -14.32 12.82 -3.39
CA ILE A 103 -13.73 11.50 -3.64
C ILE A 103 -13.07 11.06 -2.34
N ILE A 104 -13.69 10.08 -1.68
CA ILE A 104 -13.16 9.51 -0.44
C ILE A 104 -12.15 8.44 -0.80
N LEU A 105 -10.95 8.49 -0.19
CA LEU A 105 -9.89 7.52 -0.42
C LEU A 105 -10.21 6.20 0.30
N PRO A 106 -10.37 5.07 -0.44
CA PRO A 106 -10.56 3.77 0.19
C PRO A 106 -9.31 3.34 0.96
N VAL A 107 -9.49 2.86 2.18
CA VAL A 107 -8.37 2.37 3.00
C VAL A 107 -7.65 1.23 2.29
N GLY A 108 -6.32 1.25 2.27
CA GLY A 108 -5.51 0.17 1.69
C GLY A 108 -5.51 0.08 0.16
N ILE A 109 -6.14 1.01 -0.58
CA ILE A 109 -6.22 0.95 -2.05
C ILE A 109 -4.84 0.77 -2.70
N SER A 110 -3.82 1.46 -2.23
CA SER A 110 -2.45 1.34 -2.77
C SER A 110 -1.88 -0.05 -2.53
N PHE A 111 -2.15 -0.67 -1.37
CA PHE A 111 -1.60 -1.97 -1.00
C PHE A 111 -2.17 -3.08 -1.88
N TYR A 112 -3.48 -3.20 -1.99
CA TYR A 112 -4.06 -4.24 -2.84
C TYR A 112 -3.81 -3.98 -4.33
N THR A 113 -3.72 -2.73 -4.79
CA THR A 113 -3.33 -2.40 -6.16
C THR A 113 -1.92 -2.92 -6.48
N PHE A 114 -0.93 -2.65 -5.63
CA PHE A 114 0.42 -3.16 -5.84
C PHE A 114 0.47 -4.69 -5.78
N GLN A 115 -0.33 -5.30 -4.95
CA GLN A 115 -0.41 -6.74 -4.78
C GLN A 115 -1.01 -7.42 -6.03
N THR A 116 -2.11 -6.90 -6.57
CA THR A 116 -2.75 -7.44 -7.77
C THR A 116 -1.92 -7.20 -9.03
N ILE A 117 -1.29 -6.03 -9.17
CA ILE A 117 -0.33 -5.76 -10.25
C ILE A 117 0.83 -6.77 -10.19
N SER A 118 1.42 -6.99 -9.00
CA SER A 118 2.52 -7.95 -8.89
C SER A 118 2.10 -9.36 -9.28
N TYR A 119 0.89 -9.79 -8.91
CA TYR A 119 0.37 -11.10 -9.30
C TYR A 119 0.24 -11.25 -10.82
N THR A 120 -0.42 -10.32 -11.51
CA THR A 120 -0.62 -10.42 -12.96
C THR A 120 0.69 -10.33 -13.74
N VAL A 121 1.64 -9.51 -13.28
CA VAL A 121 3.00 -9.42 -13.83
C VAL A 121 3.80 -10.71 -13.58
N ASP A 122 3.71 -11.31 -12.40
CA ASP A 122 4.42 -12.55 -12.08
C ASP A 122 3.83 -13.76 -12.84
N VAL A 123 2.53 -13.79 -13.09
CA VAL A 123 1.90 -14.76 -14.00
C VAL A 123 2.40 -14.54 -15.43
N TYR A 124 2.48 -13.31 -15.92
CA TYR A 124 3.02 -12.98 -17.24
C TYR A 124 4.47 -13.44 -17.38
N ARG A 125 5.30 -13.27 -16.35
CA ARG A 125 6.70 -13.69 -16.28
C ARG A 125 6.88 -15.20 -16.04
N ASN A 126 5.80 -15.97 -15.95
CA ASN A 126 5.78 -17.40 -15.61
C ASN A 126 6.44 -17.73 -14.25
N LYS A 127 6.47 -16.80 -13.30
CA LYS A 127 6.97 -17.02 -11.95
C LYS A 127 5.94 -17.71 -11.05
N VAL A 128 4.66 -17.42 -11.29
CA VAL A 128 3.54 -17.94 -10.50
C VAL A 128 2.50 -18.55 -11.43
N THR A 129 2.01 -19.75 -11.06
CA THR A 129 0.83 -20.33 -11.69
C THR A 129 -0.44 -19.75 -11.07
N PRO A 130 -1.46 -19.39 -11.87
CA PRO A 130 -2.69 -18.82 -11.33
C PRO A 130 -3.37 -19.76 -10.33
N LEU A 131 -3.87 -19.17 -9.23
CA LEU A 131 -4.70 -19.88 -8.26
C LEU A 131 -5.98 -20.36 -8.92
N LYS A 132 -6.32 -21.63 -8.75
CA LYS A 132 -7.51 -22.23 -9.36
C LYS A 132 -8.83 -21.68 -8.79
N SER A 133 -8.81 -21.29 -7.52
CA SER A 133 -9.99 -20.82 -6.78
C SER A 133 -9.97 -19.29 -6.67
N ILE A 134 -11.06 -18.66 -7.07
CA ILE A 134 -11.27 -17.21 -6.86
C ILE A 134 -11.33 -16.85 -5.37
N LEU A 135 -11.76 -17.78 -4.52
CA LEU A 135 -11.82 -17.58 -3.07
C LEU A 135 -10.41 -17.51 -2.47
N ASP A 136 -9.47 -18.36 -2.95
CA ASP A 136 -8.09 -18.34 -2.51
C ASP A 136 -7.38 -17.08 -3.00
N PHE A 137 -7.66 -16.65 -4.23
CA PHE A 137 -7.14 -15.39 -4.75
C PHE A 137 -7.72 -14.19 -4.01
N GLY A 138 -9.02 -14.20 -3.74
CA GLY A 138 -9.68 -13.19 -2.92
C GLY A 138 -9.09 -13.13 -1.50
N PHE A 139 -8.76 -14.26 -0.91
CA PHE A 139 -8.07 -14.32 0.39
C PHE A 139 -6.67 -13.71 0.32
N TYR A 140 -5.89 -14.02 -0.72
CA TYR A 140 -4.57 -13.41 -0.95
C TYR A 140 -4.66 -11.89 -1.01
N VAL A 141 -5.59 -11.34 -1.80
CA VAL A 141 -5.72 -9.89 -1.99
C VAL A 141 -6.29 -9.20 -0.76
N SER A 142 -7.24 -9.82 -0.05
CA SER A 142 -7.97 -9.21 1.07
C SER A 142 -7.44 -9.58 2.45
N PHE A 143 -6.30 -10.26 2.57
CA PHE A 143 -5.78 -10.71 3.87
C PHE A 143 -5.62 -9.56 4.85
N PHE A 144 -6.51 -9.50 5.85
CA PHE A 144 -6.71 -8.30 6.68
C PHE A 144 -5.47 -7.81 7.44
N PRO A 145 -4.53 -8.66 7.92
CA PRO A 145 -3.38 -8.15 8.65
C PRO A 145 -2.48 -7.24 7.80
N GLN A 146 -2.39 -7.50 6.49
CA GLN A 146 -1.55 -6.72 5.58
C GLN A 146 -2.31 -5.60 4.84
N LEU A 147 -3.65 -5.70 4.75
CA LEU A 147 -4.46 -4.95 3.80
C LEU A 147 -4.41 -3.42 3.99
N VAL A 148 -4.27 -2.94 5.21
CA VAL A 148 -4.31 -1.49 5.52
C VAL A 148 -2.94 -0.83 5.42
N ALA A 149 -1.95 -1.34 6.14
CA ALA A 149 -0.58 -0.80 6.19
C ALA A 149 0.48 -1.88 6.49
N GLY A 150 0.16 -3.15 6.23
CA GLY A 150 1.10 -4.26 6.39
C GLY A 150 2.17 -4.28 5.28
N PRO A 151 3.07 -5.26 5.29
CA PRO A 151 4.02 -5.45 4.20
C PRO A 151 3.31 -5.77 2.88
N ILE A 152 3.80 -5.25 1.76
CA ILE A 152 3.32 -5.63 0.43
C ILE A 152 3.82 -7.05 0.15
N VAL A 153 2.89 -8.00 0.10
CA VAL A 153 3.21 -9.41 -0.06
C VAL A 153 3.09 -9.84 -1.52
N ARG A 154 4.09 -10.58 -2.00
CA ARG A 154 4.10 -11.11 -3.37
C ARG A 154 3.37 -12.43 -3.45
N ALA A 155 2.76 -12.69 -4.61
CA ALA A 155 2.07 -13.94 -4.85
C ALA A 155 3.01 -15.16 -4.74
N GLU A 156 4.26 -15.03 -5.22
CA GLU A 156 5.30 -16.06 -5.13
C GLU A 156 5.57 -16.51 -3.68
N GLU A 157 5.47 -15.60 -2.71
CA GLU A 157 5.74 -15.87 -1.29
C GLU A 157 4.50 -16.35 -0.52
N PHE A 158 3.31 -15.83 -0.87
CA PHE A 158 2.11 -16.04 -0.08
C PHE A 158 1.23 -17.19 -0.60
N VAL A 159 1.09 -17.32 -1.92
CA VAL A 159 0.24 -18.37 -2.53
C VAL A 159 0.62 -19.78 -2.07
N PRO A 160 1.92 -20.16 -1.97
CA PRO A 160 2.28 -21.47 -1.46
C PRO A 160 1.83 -21.73 -0.01
N GLN A 161 1.67 -20.68 0.79
CA GLN A 161 1.23 -20.80 2.18
C GLN A 161 -0.28 -21.06 2.27
N ILE A 162 -1.09 -20.49 1.35
CA ILE A 162 -2.54 -20.74 1.28
C ILE A 162 -2.83 -22.22 1.02
N LEU A 163 -2.01 -22.85 0.19
CA LEU A 163 -2.20 -24.24 -0.26
C LEU A 163 -1.69 -25.28 0.75
N LYS A 164 -0.98 -24.85 1.78
CA LYS A 164 -0.46 -25.73 2.83
C LYS A 164 -1.38 -25.74 4.05
N LYS A 165 -1.43 -26.90 4.72
CA LYS A 165 -2.08 -26.98 6.03
C LYS A 165 -1.25 -26.19 7.03
N THR A 166 -1.84 -25.14 7.61
CA THR A 166 -1.18 -24.29 8.61
C THR A 166 -1.26 -24.95 9.98
N VAL A 167 -0.10 -25.09 10.62
CA VAL A 167 0.03 -25.52 12.01
C VAL A 167 0.96 -24.54 12.68
N VAL A 168 0.50 -23.87 13.71
CA VAL A 168 1.31 -22.90 14.46
C VAL A 168 2.08 -23.63 15.54
N SER A 169 3.41 -23.62 15.48
CA SER A 169 4.28 -24.16 16.51
C SER A 169 4.31 -23.25 17.74
N LYS A 170 4.76 -23.79 18.90
CA LYS A 170 4.94 -23.00 20.12
C LYS A 170 5.95 -21.86 19.93
N GLU A 171 6.97 -22.08 19.13
CA GLU A 171 7.97 -21.06 18.81
C GLU A 171 7.38 -19.93 17.96
N GLU A 172 6.59 -20.26 16.93
CA GLU A 172 5.88 -19.29 16.12
C GLU A 172 4.85 -18.50 16.92
N PHE A 173 4.14 -19.16 17.83
CA PHE A 173 3.23 -18.49 18.76
C PHE A 173 3.95 -17.48 19.64
N ASN A 174 5.07 -17.86 20.28
CA ASN A 174 5.86 -16.97 21.12
C ASN A 174 6.40 -15.78 20.32
N LYS A 175 6.90 -16.05 19.10
CA LYS A 175 7.36 -15.03 18.17
C LYS A 175 6.24 -14.07 17.77
N ALA A 176 5.05 -14.59 17.51
CA ALA A 176 3.89 -13.79 17.18
C ALA A 176 3.50 -12.83 18.31
N ILE A 177 3.42 -13.33 19.54
CA ILE A 177 3.13 -12.49 20.71
C ILE A 177 4.21 -11.42 20.90
N PHE A 178 5.48 -11.78 20.74
CA PHE A 178 6.58 -10.82 20.82
C PHE A 178 6.44 -9.70 19.76
N PHE A 179 6.10 -10.03 18.50
CA PHE A 179 5.89 -9.04 17.47
C PHE A 179 4.71 -8.12 17.79
N ILE A 180 3.60 -8.66 18.27
CA ILE A 180 2.41 -7.86 18.65
C ILE A 180 2.76 -6.89 19.78
N LEU A 181 3.38 -7.38 20.87
CA LEU A 181 3.75 -6.54 22.02
C LEU A 181 4.76 -5.46 21.62
N LYS A 182 5.79 -5.83 20.86
CA LYS A 182 6.79 -4.89 20.32
C LYS A 182 6.14 -3.81 19.44
N GLY A 183 5.18 -4.21 18.60
CA GLY A 183 4.45 -3.31 17.74
C GLY A 183 3.55 -2.34 18.54
N LEU A 184 2.83 -2.83 19.54
CA LEU A 184 2.03 -2.01 20.47
C LEU A 184 2.88 -0.98 21.21
N ILE A 185 4.04 -1.38 21.72
CA ILE A 185 4.97 -0.47 22.40
C ILE A 185 5.41 0.65 21.44
N LYS A 186 5.80 0.30 20.20
CA LYS A 186 6.19 1.29 19.20
C LYS A 186 5.06 2.24 18.84
N LYS A 187 3.85 1.72 18.62
CA LYS A 187 2.69 2.52 18.24
C LYS A 187 2.24 3.39 19.39
N MET A 188 1.90 2.82 20.54
CA MET A 188 1.25 3.53 21.63
C MET A 188 2.22 4.39 22.45
N ILE A 189 3.43 3.88 22.75
CA ILE A 189 4.36 4.57 23.64
C ILE A 189 5.28 5.51 22.85
N PHE A 190 5.87 5.06 21.74
CA PHE A 190 6.79 5.92 20.99
C PHE A 190 6.07 6.85 20.03
N ALA A 191 5.14 6.35 19.20
CA ALA A 191 4.52 7.19 18.18
C ALA A 191 3.43 8.08 18.76
N ASP A 192 2.36 7.49 19.31
CA ASP A 192 1.17 8.24 19.75
C ASP A 192 1.46 9.14 20.96
N PHE A 193 2.23 8.65 21.93
CA PHE A 193 2.55 9.45 23.13
C PHE A 193 3.40 10.68 22.78
N ILE A 194 4.45 10.51 21.94
CA ILE A 194 5.29 11.64 21.53
C ILE A 194 4.47 12.64 20.68
N ALA A 195 3.61 12.14 19.80
CA ALA A 195 2.73 12.98 18.98
C ALA A 195 1.86 13.87 19.88
N LEU A 196 1.02 13.27 20.69
CA LEU A 196 0.03 13.99 21.52
C LEU A 196 0.64 14.96 22.55
N HIS A 197 1.79 14.58 23.14
CA HIS A 197 2.36 15.36 24.24
C HIS A 197 3.36 16.43 23.80
N PHE A 198 3.94 16.29 22.62
CA PHE A 198 4.97 17.21 22.16
C PHE A 198 4.77 17.68 20.72
N LEU A 199 4.68 16.79 19.75
CA LEU A 199 4.78 17.18 18.34
C LEU A 199 3.57 17.99 17.88
N ASP A 200 2.36 17.54 18.18
CA ASP A 200 1.12 18.21 17.77
C ASP A 200 1.07 19.63 18.33
N LYS A 201 1.46 19.81 19.60
CA LYS A 201 1.51 21.13 20.24
C LYS A 201 2.48 22.10 19.57
N VAL A 202 3.66 21.58 19.15
CA VAL A 202 4.66 22.41 18.48
C VAL A 202 4.24 22.73 17.04
N PHE A 203 3.67 21.76 16.32
CA PHE A 203 3.24 21.96 14.94
C PHE A 203 1.97 22.81 14.81
N ASP A 204 1.06 22.77 15.80
CA ASP A 204 -0.14 23.61 15.80
C ASP A 204 0.18 25.08 16.01
N ALA A 205 1.25 25.41 16.74
CA ALA A 205 1.62 26.78 17.06
C ALA A 205 3.15 26.99 17.04
N PRO A 206 3.86 26.80 15.92
CA PRO A 206 5.33 26.80 15.87
C PRO A 206 5.95 28.13 16.24
N SER A 207 5.25 29.25 16.04
CA SER A 207 5.69 30.60 16.43
C SER A 207 5.68 30.83 17.95
N MET A 208 4.94 30.02 18.71
CA MET A 208 4.89 30.10 20.18
C MET A 208 5.98 29.30 20.87
N HIS A 209 6.77 28.53 20.11
CA HIS A 209 7.81 27.67 20.61
C HIS A 209 9.21 28.18 20.20
N THR A 210 10.23 27.83 20.98
CA THR A 210 11.61 28.18 20.66
C THR A 210 12.08 27.46 19.39
N GLY A 211 13.05 28.04 18.65
CA GLY A 211 13.65 27.40 17.50
C GLY A 211 14.22 26.01 17.81
N PHE A 212 14.77 25.83 19.02
CA PHE A 212 15.24 24.52 19.48
C PHE A 212 14.10 23.50 19.62
N ALA A 213 12.94 23.90 20.19
CA ALA A 213 11.77 23.04 20.30
C ALA A 213 11.26 22.63 18.90
N ASN A 214 11.24 23.56 17.94
CA ASN A 214 10.83 23.26 16.56
C ASN A 214 11.78 22.25 15.88
N VAL A 215 13.11 22.37 16.08
CA VAL A 215 14.08 21.39 15.56
C VAL A 215 13.89 20.02 16.22
N LEU A 216 13.68 19.96 17.53
CA LEU A 216 13.38 18.70 18.23
C LEU A 216 12.08 18.08 17.74
N ALA A 217 11.05 18.88 17.42
CA ALA A 217 9.81 18.40 16.88
C ALA A 217 10.00 17.73 15.49
N LEU A 218 10.83 18.29 14.62
CA LEU A 218 11.17 17.67 13.33
C LEU A 218 11.86 16.31 13.50
N ILE A 219 12.81 16.22 14.42
CA ILE A 219 13.46 14.93 14.74
C ILE A 219 12.45 13.96 15.34
N GLY A 220 11.65 14.40 16.30
CA GLY A 220 10.61 13.63 16.94
C GLY A 220 9.59 13.09 15.91
N TYR A 221 9.21 13.92 14.93
CA TYR A 221 8.30 13.52 13.86
C TYR A 221 8.86 12.37 13.01
N SER A 222 10.15 12.39 12.70
CA SER A 222 10.76 11.27 11.99
C SER A 222 10.70 9.96 12.79
N LEU A 223 10.88 10.05 14.11
CA LEU A 223 10.75 8.91 15.03
C LEU A 223 9.29 8.46 15.17
N GLN A 224 8.33 9.40 15.19
CA GLN A 224 6.89 9.11 15.20
C GLN A 224 6.49 8.29 13.96
N ILE A 225 6.83 8.75 12.74
CA ILE A 225 6.54 8.03 11.50
C ILE A 225 7.13 6.61 11.53
N TYR A 226 8.36 6.47 11.99
CA TYR A 226 9.00 5.16 12.13
C TYR A 226 8.29 4.29 13.16
N GLY A 227 8.00 4.82 14.34
CA GLY A 227 7.32 4.10 15.43
C GLY A 227 5.94 3.62 15.01
N ASP A 228 5.17 4.51 14.38
CA ASP A 228 3.81 4.25 13.91
C ASP A 228 3.79 3.14 12.84
N PHE A 229 4.53 3.34 11.77
CA PHE A 229 4.51 2.39 10.64
C PHE A 229 5.21 1.07 10.96
N SER A 230 6.37 1.10 11.64
CA SER A 230 7.03 -0.15 12.04
C SER A 230 6.25 -0.89 13.12
N GLY A 231 5.55 -0.16 14.00
CA GLY A 231 4.67 -0.74 15.02
C GLY A 231 3.49 -1.47 14.38
N TYR A 232 2.79 -0.82 13.46
CA TYR A 232 1.71 -1.44 12.70
C TYR A 232 2.18 -2.70 11.95
N THR A 233 3.33 -2.61 11.26
CA THR A 233 3.91 -3.74 10.54
C THR A 233 4.25 -4.91 11.47
N ASP A 234 4.84 -4.64 12.63
CA ASP A 234 5.15 -5.68 13.62
C ASP A 234 3.86 -6.36 14.11
N ILE A 235 2.78 -5.60 14.40
CA ILE A 235 1.48 -6.16 14.77
C ILE A 235 0.91 -7.03 13.64
N ALA A 236 0.96 -6.55 12.39
CA ALA A 236 0.49 -7.29 11.23
C ALA A 236 1.21 -8.63 11.04
N ILE A 237 2.55 -8.64 11.19
CA ILE A 237 3.37 -9.85 11.14
C ILE A 237 2.98 -10.80 12.28
N GLY A 238 2.82 -10.29 13.50
CA GLY A 238 2.45 -11.10 14.65
C GLY A 238 1.07 -11.74 14.50
N VAL A 239 0.07 -10.96 14.07
CA VAL A 239 -1.30 -11.47 13.82
C VAL A 239 -1.30 -12.51 12.69
N ALA A 240 -0.57 -12.27 11.60
CA ALA A 240 -0.45 -13.24 10.52
C ALA A 240 0.20 -14.55 10.99
N LEU A 241 1.25 -14.49 11.83
CA LEU A 241 1.89 -15.67 12.43
C LEU A 241 0.93 -16.48 13.31
N LEU A 242 0.05 -15.83 14.09
CA LEU A 242 -0.99 -16.52 14.87
C LEU A 242 -1.99 -17.25 13.96
N MET A 243 -2.16 -16.79 12.73
CA MET A 243 -3.00 -17.44 11.73
C MET A 243 -2.24 -18.48 10.89
N GLY A 244 -0.93 -18.67 11.15
CA GLY A 244 -0.06 -19.59 10.45
C GLY A 244 0.49 -19.07 9.11
N PHE A 245 0.48 -17.73 8.90
CA PHE A 245 1.04 -17.08 7.71
C PHE A 245 2.26 -16.25 8.06
N GLN A 246 3.28 -16.32 7.21
CA GLN A 246 4.50 -15.54 7.36
C GLN A 246 4.47 -14.35 6.40
N LEU A 247 4.66 -13.14 6.94
CA LEU A 247 4.79 -11.91 6.19
C LEU A 247 6.23 -11.44 6.17
N PRO A 248 6.68 -10.75 5.09
CA PRO A 248 8.02 -10.18 5.05
C PRO A 248 8.18 -9.02 6.03
N VAL A 249 9.42 -8.78 6.48
CA VAL A 249 9.73 -7.64 7.32
C VAL A 249 9.85 -6.36 6.49
N ASN A 250 9.33 -5.24 7.01
CA ASN A 250 9.39 -3.94 6.35
C ASN A 250 10.51 -3.03 6.86
N PHE A 251 11.01 -3.27 8.06
CA PHE A 251 11.99 -2.40 8.70
C PHE A 251 13.14 -3.19 9.31
N ASN A 252 14.37 -2.74 9.05
CA ASN A 252 15.59 -3.30 9.64
C ASN A 252 16.50 -2.18 10.15
N SER A 253 16.13 -1.57 11.29
CA SER A 253 16.90 -0.48 11.92
C SER A 253 17.35 0.61 10.93
N PRO A 254 16.43 1.33 10.26
CA PRO A 254 16.76 2.23 9.15
C PRO A 254 17.68 3.39 9.56
N TYR A 255 17.56 3.88 10.80
CA TYR A 255 18.41 4.96 11.30
C TYR A 255 19.86 4.56 11.62
N LYS A 256 20.20 3.26 11.48
CA LYS A 256 21.58 2.77 11.51
C LYS A 256 22.24 2.75 10.12
N ALA A 257 21.56 3.26 9.09
CA ALA A 257 22.08 3.30 7.74
C ALA A 257 23.28 4.25 7.61
N LEU A 258 24.27 3.84 6.83
CA LEU A 258 25.48 4.61 6.59
C LEU A 258 25.35 5.57 5.41
N ASN A 259 24.38 5.36 4.53
CA ASN A 259 24.10 6.17 3.35
C ASN A 259 22.64 6.01 2.90
N CYS A 260 22.18 6.86 1.97
CA CYS A 260 20.82 6.81 1.46
C CYS A 260 20.45 5.46 0.83
N GLY A 261 21.37 4.80 0.11
CA GLY A 261 21.12 3.49 -0.48
C GLY A 261 20.93 2.39 0.57
N ASP A 262 21.69 2.44 1.68
CA ASP A 262 21.52 1.53 2.81
C ASP A 262 20.22 1.84 3.58
N PHE A 263 19.85 3.13 3.72
CA PHE A 263 18.58 3.52 4.32
C PHE A 263 17.39 2.88 3.62
N TRP A 264 17.30 2.95 2.30
CA TRP A 264 16.20 2.37 1.54
C TRP A 264 16.18 0.84 1.51
N LYS A 265 17.29 0.18 1.77
CA LYS A 265 17.34 -1.28 1.99
C LYS A 265 16.79 -1.70 3.36
N ARG A 266 16.58 -0.74 4.28
CA ARG A 266 16.14 -0.94 5.66
C ARG A 266 14.78 -0.33 5.96
N TRP A 267 14.33 0.63 5.14
CA TRP A 267 13.07 1.35 5.25
C TRP A 267 12.08 0.83 4.23
N HIS A 268 10.86 0.46 4.68
CA HIS A 268 9.75 0.00 3.83
C HIS A 268 10.21 -0.99 2.76
N ILE A 269 10.89 -2.07 3.19
CA ILE A 269 11.63 -3.01 2.34
C ILE A 269 10.71 -3.61 1.27
N SER A 270 9.46 -3.95 1.61
CA SER A 270 8.52 -4.53 0.66
C SER A 270 8.17 -3.57 -0.49
N LEU A 271 7.99 -2.27 -0.21
CA LEU A 271 7.76 -1.26 -1.25
C LEU A 271 9.01 -1.01 -2.09
N SER A 272 10.16 -0.84 -1.43
CA SER A 272 11.44 -0.58 -2.12
C SER A 272 11.80 -1.72 -3.09
N THR A 273 11.62 -2.96 -2.67
CA THR A 273 11.83 -4.14 -3.52
C THR A 273 10.77 -4.27 -4.60
N TRP A 274 9.51 -3.94 -4.31
CA TRP A 274 8.44 -3.92 -5.30
C TRP A 274 8.74 -2.91 -6.41
N LEU A 275 9.04 -1.66 -6.07
CA LEU A 275 9.39 -0.62 -7.05
C LEU A 275 10.62 -1.00 -7.89
N LYS A 276 11.61 -1.63 -7.27
CA LYS A 276 12.78 -2.12 -7.99
C LYS A 276 12.40 -3.18 -9.04
N ASP A 277 11.59 -4.17 -8.67
CA ASP A 277 11.38 -5.36 -9.49
C ASP A 277 10.26 -5.18 -10.53
N TYR A 278 9.27 -4.34 -10.24
CA TYR A 278 8.11 -4.12 -11.12
C TYR A 278 8.14 -2.79 -11.88
N LEU A 279 8.94 -1.83 -11.45
CA LEU A 279 9.08 -0.54 -12.11
C LEU A 279 10.50 -0.30 -12.64
N TYR A 280 11.50 -0.28 -11.76
CA TYR A 280 12.85 0.13 -12.12
C TYR A 280 13.55 -0.83 -13.11
N ILE A 281 13.56 -2.12 -12.80
CA ILE A 281 14.20 -3.13 -13.68
C ILE A 281 13.51 -3.23 -15.04
N PRO A 282 12.16 -3.30 -15.15
CA PRO A 282 11.48 -3.35 -16.45
C PRO A 282 11.69 -2.13 -17.32
N LEU A 283 11.90 -0.95 -16.72
CA LEU A 283 12.21 0.29 -17.44
C LEU A 283 13.68 0.42 -17.85
N GLY A 284 14.50 -0.61 -17.63
CA GLY A 284 15.89 -0.70 -18.08
C GLY A 284 16.92 -0.68 -16.95
N GLY A 285 16.57 -0.29 -15.73
CA GLY A 285 17.47 -0.28 -14.57
C GLY A 285 18.78 0.47 -14.86
N ASN A 286 19.91 -0.07 -14.39
CA ASN A 286 21.26 0.49 -14.63
C ASN A 286 21.81 0.22 -16.04
N ARG A 287 21.07 -0.46 -16.92
CA ARG A 287 21.56 -0.87 -18.25
C ARG A 287 21.37 0.22 -19.30
N ASN A 288 20.54 1.21 -19.06
CA ASN A 288 20.28 2.32 -19.96
C ASN A 288 21.26 3.49 -19.72
N SER A 289 21.25 4.46 -20.65
CA SER A 289 22.11 5.65 -20.56
C SER A 289 22.02 6.36 -19.21
N THR A 290 23.06 7.11 -18.85
CA THR A 290 23.15 7.90 -17.61
C THR A 290 21.91 8.79 -17.38
N ILE A 291 21.36 9.36 -18.46
CA ILE A 291 20.14 10.20 -18.41
C ILE A 291 18.92 9.36 -18.03
N GLY A 292 18.74 8.16 -18.63
CA GLY A 292 17.65 7.26 -18.28
C GLY A 292 17.71 6.84 -16.81
N THR A 293 18.89 6.47 -16.33
CA THR A 293 19.12 6.11 -14.91
C THR A 293 18.81 7.29 -13.99
N PHE A 294 19.20 8.51 -14.36
CA PHE A 294 18.90 9.73 -13.58
C PHE A 294 17.39 10.01 -13.52
N VAL A 295 16.69 9.99 -14.67
CA VAL A 295 15.24 10.22 -14.73
C VAL A 295 14.48 9.17 -13.92
N PHE A 296 14.88 7.90 -14.01
CA PHE A 296 14.24 6.83 -13.23
C PHE A 296 14.54 6.93 -11.74
N SER A 297 15.77 7.34 -11.36
CA SER A 297 16.10 7.59 -9.96
C SER A 297 15.30 8.76 -9.40
N LEU A 298 15.12 9.82 -10.18
CA LEU A 298 14.30 10.98 -9.81
C LEU A 298 12.83 10.60 -9.67
N LEU A 299 12.26 9.87 -10.63
CA LEU A 299 10.89 9.35 -10.55
C LEU A 299 10.71 8.43 -9.34
N PHE A 300 11.68 7.57 -9.07
CA PHE A 300 11.68 6.71 -7.89
C PHE A 300 11.63 7.52 -6.59
N VAL A 301 12.49 8.55 -6.47
CA VAL A 301 12.51 9.45 -5.32
C VAL A 301 11.20 10.23 -5.20
N VAL A 302 10.67 10.76 -6.29
CA VAL A 302 9.39 11.50 -6.30
C VAL A 302 8.23 10.59 -5.86
N ILE A 303 8.11 9.39 -6.44
CA ILE A 303 7.07 8.43 -6.05
C ILE A 303 7.22 8.06 -4.57
N LEU A 304 8.44 7.88 -4.10
CA LEU A 304 8.74 7.54 -2.73
C LEU A 304 8.42 8.70 -1.77
N VAL A 305 8.82 9.94 -2.11
CA VAL A 305 8.51 11.15 -1.32
C VAL A 305 7.01 11.38 -1.29
N VAL A 306 6.31 11.25 -2.42
CA VAL A 306 4.85 11.37 -2.49
C VAL A 306 4.17 10.26 -1.67
N ALA A 307 4.69 9.02 -1.72
CA ALA A 307 4.17 7.92 -0.92
C ALA A 307 4.36 8.16 0.59
N ILE A 308 5.52 8.70 0.99
CA ILE A 308 5.81 9.05 2.40
C ILE A 308 4.96 10.22 2.86
N ASN A 309 4.86 11.30 2.09
CA ASN A 309 4.03 12.46 2.45
C ASN A 309 2.55 12.08 2.57
N ASN A 310 2.03 11.24 1.68
CA ASN A 310 0.65 10.75 1.78
C ASN A 310 0.46 9.81 2.98
N LEU A 311 1.44 8.97 3.30
CA LEU A 311 1.38 8.14 4.50
C LEU A 311 1.38 9.00 5.77
N ALA A 312 2.27 10.00 5.84
CA ALA A 312 2.32 10.95 6.94
C ALA A 312 1.00 11.74 7.06
N PHE A 313 0.44 12.23 5.95
CA PHE A 313 -0.83 12.95 5.95
C PHE A 313 -2.00 12.07 6.42
N THR A 314 -2.08 10.82 5.93
CA THR A 314 -3.12 9.86 6.33
C THR A 314 -3.01 9.48 7.81
N LEU A 315 -1.79 9.37 8.34
CA LEU A 315 -1.54 9.04 9.74
C LEU A 315 -1.81 10.23 10.69
N ILE A 316 -1.59 11.47 10.23
CA ILE A 316 -1.82 12.69 11.01
C ILE A 316 -3.30 13.06 11.03
N THR A 317 -4.02 12.89 9.91
CA THR A 317 -5.43 13.31 9.83
C THR A 317 -6.41 12.28 10.35
N GLY A 318 -5.95 11.08 10.70
CA GLY A 318 -6.81 10.00 11.23
C GLY A 318 -7.84 9.47 10.21
N LEU A 319 -7.65 9.76 8.92
CA LEU A 319 -8.51 9.37 7.81
C LEU A 319 -7.94 8.18 7.04
#